data_53869ca74b31dc373f229f52d8bab4cf
#
_entry.id   53869ca74b31dc373f229f52d8bab4cf
#
_cell.length_a   1.000
_cell.length_b   1.000
_cell.length_c   1.000
_cell.angle_alpha   90.00
_cell.angle_beta   90.00
_cell.angle_gamma   90.00
#
_symmetry.space_group_name_H-M   'P 1'
#
loop_
_entity.id
_entity.type
_entity.pdbx_description
1 polymer ?
#
loop_
_entity_poly.entity_id
_entity_poly.type
_entity_poly.pdbx_seq_one_letter_code
_entity_poly.pdbx_strand_id
1 'polypeptide(L)'
;TTNVVKAAPVRWDRQIVENKQKSQAVIINSGIANACTGAEGFGYCKDTADAAAEALGINADGVLIGSTGVIGKQLPIDRIVAGVKALAEKKNDTLANGTEAAKAIMTTDTCEKQIAVEIEVAGKTVTIGGMAKGSGMIHPNMCTMLSFITTDAAITKEAVSYTHLTLPTT
;
A
#
# COMPACT_ATOMS: atom_id res chain seq x y z
N THR A 1 2.02 -11.30 -8.67
CA THR A 1 1.34 -11.29 -9.97
C THR A 1 2.00 -12.20 -10.99
N THR A 2 1.22 -12.86 -11.81
CA THR A 2 1.67 -13.68 -12.93
C THR A 2 1.91 -12.87 -14.21
N ASN A 3 1.55 -11.58 -14.23
CA ASN A 3 1.79 -10.69 -15.35
C ASN A 3 3.28 -10.60 -15.70
N VAL A 4 3.57 -10.65 -17.01
CA VAL A 4 4.93 -10.45 -17.54
C VAL A 4 5.36 -8.99 -17.33
N VAL A 5 4.48 -8.05 -17.68
CA VAL A 5 4.71 -6.61 -17.47
C VAL A 5 4.25 -6.24 -16.05
N LYS A 6 5.15 -5.64 -15.29
CA LYS A 6 4.92 -5.25 -13.90
C LYS A 6 5.12 -3.75 -13.73
N ALA A 7 4.20 -3.11 -13.03
CA ALA A 7 4.31 -1.70 -12.65
C ALA A 7 5.53 -1.45 -11.75
N ALA A 8 6.02 -0.23 -11.73
CA ALA A 8 7.17 0.15 -10.92
C ALA A 8 7.03 -0.19 -9.43
N PRO A 9 5.89 0.10 -8.75
CA PRO A 9 5.69 -0.29 -7.36
C PRO A 9 5.80 -1.80 -7.12
N VAL A 10 5.24 -2.63 -8.03
CA VAL A 10 5.35 -4.09 -7.91
C VAL A 10 6.81 -4.56 -7.96
N ARG A 11 7.63 -3.93 -8.79
CA ARG A 11 9.07 -4.23 -8.88
C ARG A 11 9.83 -3.75 -7.66
N TRP A 12 9.49 -2.58 -7.14
CA TRP A 12 10.07 -2.00 -5.93
C TRP A 12 9.78 -2.87 -4.71
N ASP A 13 8.50 -3.14 -4.45
CA ASP A 13 8.06 -3.93 -3.30
C ASP A 13 8.60 -5.36 -3.34
N ARG A 14 8.69 -5.93 -4.54
CA ARG A 14 9.28 -7.25 -4.73
C ARG A 14 10.73 -7.32 -4.23
N GLN A 15 11.55 -6.32 -4.52
CA GLN A 15 12.94 -6.27 -4.05
C GLN A 15 13.00 -6.25 -2.52
N ILE A 16 12.14 -5.47 -1.87
CA ILE A 16 12.05 -5.39 -0.41
C ILE A 16 11.69 -6.77 0.17
N VAL A 17 10.62 -7.39 -0.37
CA VAL A 17 10.14 -8.69 0.10
C VAL A 17 11.15 -9.81 -0.14
N GLU A 18 11.82 -9.84 -1.28
CA GLU A 18 12.84 -10.85 -1.61
C GLU A 18 14.09 -10.70 -0.74
N ASN A 19 14.49 -9.48 -0.41
CA ASN A 19 15.63 -9.20 0.47
C ASN A 19 15.32 -9.45 1.96
N LYS A 20 14.11 -9.93 2.29
CA LYS A 20 13.66 -10.23 3.66
C LYS A 20 13.69 -9.01 4.60
N GLN A 21 13.59 -7.82 4.06
CA GLN A 21 13.46 -6.61 4.85
C GLN A 21 12.08 -6.57 5.54
N LYS A 22 12.04 -6.00 6.73
CA LYS A 22 10.78 -5.75 7.42
C LYS A 22 10.15 -4.48 6.87
N SER A 23 8.89 -4.56 6.44
CA SER A 23 8.13 -3.39 6.05
C SER A 23 7.69 -2.62 7.31
N GLN A 24 7.94 -1.32 7.31
CA GLN A 24 7.60 -0.41 8.42
C GLN A 24 6.54 0.61 8.03
N ALA A 25 6.43 0.91 6.74
CA ALA A 25 5.45 1.85 6.21
C ALA A 25 4.99 1.43 4.81
N VAL A 26 3.79 1.86 4.45
CA VAL A 26 3.25 1.78 3.09
C VAL A 26 2.81 3.17 2.68
N ILE A 27 3.35 3.68 1.59
CA ILE A 27 2.92 4.95 0.99
C ILE A 27 2.04 4.65 -0.20
N ILE A 28 0.84 5.22 -0.20
CA ILE A 28 -0.16 4.96 -1.24
C ILE A 28 -0.57 6.29 -1.87
N ASN A 29 -0.53 6.35 -3.19
CA ASN A 29 -1.13 7.46 -3.92
C ASN A 29 -2.30 7.00 -4.78
N SER A 30 -3.31 7.86 -4.93
CA SER A 30 -4.46 7.65 -5.80
C SER A 30 -4.61 8.79 -6.82
N GLY A 31 -5.32 8.52 -7.91
CA GLY A 31 -5.58 9.46 -9.01
C GLY A 31 -4.69 9.24 -10.22
N ILE A 32 -3.39 9.05 -10.06
CA ILE A 32 -2.44 8.67 -11.12
C ILE A 32 -1.69 7.43 -10.65
N ALA A 33 -1.74 6.35 -11.44
CA ALA A 33 -1.03 5.12 -11.15
C ALA A 33 0.42 5.20 -11.67
N ASN A 34 1.36 4.73 -10.87
CA ASN A 34 2.74 4.54 -11.32
C ASN A 34 2.85 3.25 -12.15
N ALA A 35 2.20 3.26 -13.30
CA ALA A 35 2.15 2.15 -14.24
C ALA A 35 2.33 2.66 -15.67
N CYS A 36 3.10 1.94 -16.48
CA CYS A 36 3.51 2.35 -17.82
C CYS A 36 4.28 3.69 -17.83
N THR A 37 5.07 3.94 -16.81
CA THR A 37 5.83 5.18 -16.56
C THR A 37 7.32 5.04 -16.92
N GLY A 38 7.70 3.91 -17.51
CA GLY A 38 9.07 3.66 -17.95
C GLY A 38 10.08 3.54 -16.80
N ALA A 39 11.31 3.94 -17.07
CA ALA A 39 12.39 3.90 -16.07
C ALA A 39 12.19 4.94 -14.96
N GLU A 40 11.62 6.09 -15.27
CA GLU A 40 11.34 7.16 -14.31
C GLU A 40 10.41 6.68 -13.20
N GLY A 41 9.42 5.82 -13.52
CA GLY A 41 8.49 5.28 -12.54
C GLY A 41 9.17 4.54 -11.39
N PHE A 42 10.28 3.87 -11.64
CA PHE A 42 11.06 3.24 -10.58
C PHE A 42 11.80 4.27 -9.70
N GLY A 43 12.30 5.34 -10.33
CA GLY A 43 12.85 6.50 -9.62
C GLY A 43 11.82 7.12 -8.67
N TYR A 44 10.58 7.28 -9.12
CA TYR A 44 9.50 7.82 -8.27
C TYR A 44 9.20 6.95 -7.05
N CYS A 45 9.35 5.62 -7.15
CA CYS A 45 9.24 4.75 -5.97
C CYS A 45 10.36 5.06 -4.98
N LYS A 46 11.59 5.21 -5.47
CA LYS A 46 12.74 5.54 -4.63
C LYS A 46 12.56 6.90 -3.96
N ASP A 47 12.23 7.95 -4.71
CA ASP A 47 12.05 9.30 -4.18
C ASP A 47 10.94 9.36 -3.11
N THR A 48 9.84 8.61 -3.33
CA THR A 48 8.75 8.48 -2.37
C THR A 48 9.21 7.76 -1.10
N ALA A 49 9.97 6.67 -1.24
CA ALA A 49 10.48 5.90 -0.12
C ALA A 49 11.52 6.68 0.69
N ASP A 50 12.42 7.41 0.02
CA ASP A 50 13.40 8.27 0.66
C ASP A 50 12.73 9.39 1.47
N ALA A 51 11.72 10.05 0.89
CA ALA A 51 10.94 11.08 1.59
C ALA A 51 10.21 10.53 2.82
N ALA A 52 9.64 9.32 2.72
CA ALA A 52 8.99 8.67 3.86
C ALA A 52 10.00 8.26 4.93
N ALA A 53 11.15 7.74 4.51
CA ALA A 53 12.23 7.36 5.42
C ALA A 53 12.74 8.56 6.22
N GLU A 54 12.98 9.69 5.55
CA GLU A 54 13.37 10.95 6.20
C GLU A 54 12.31 11.43 7.19
N ALA A 55 11.04 11.47 6.75
CA ALA A 55 9.95 12.02 7.56
C ALA A 55 9.54 11.16 8.76
N LEU A 56 9.74 9.82 8.67
CA LEU A 56 9.35 8.86 9.70
C LEU A 56 10.53 8.36 10.54
N GLY A 57 11.77 8.68 10.18
CA GLY A 57 12.97 8.19 10.87
C GLY A 57 13.20 6.69 10.70
N ILE A 58 12.88 6.12 9.53
CA ILE A 58 13.01 4.71 9.20
C ILE A 58 13.91 4.50 7.98
N ASN A 59 14.23 3.26 7.63
CA ASN A 59 14.98 2.96 6.42
C ASN A 59 14.07 2.95 5.18
N ALA A 60 14.54 3.47 4.07
CA ALA A 60 13.81 3.46 2.80
C ALA A 60 13.48 2.04 2.30
N ASP A 61 14.36 1.06 2.59
CA ASP A 61 14.13 -0.36 2.31
C ASP A 61 12.99 -0.99 3.13
N GLY A 62 12.45 -0.27 4.10
CA GLY A 62 11.26 -0.66 4.86
C GLY A 62 9.96 -0.01 4.35
N VAL A 63 9.99 0.74 3.24
CA VAL A 63 8.84 1.48 2.71
C VAL A 63 8.29 0.81 1.45
N LEU A 64 7.09 0.28 1.54
CA LEU A 64 6.34 -0.25 0.39
C LEU A 64 5.56 0.87 -0.31
N ILE A 65 5.31 0.69 -1.60
CA ILE A 65 4.65 1.69 -2.44
C ILE A 65 3.40 1.11 -3.09
N GLY A 66 2.25 1.72 -2.83
CA GLY A 66 1.00 1.47 -3.54
C GLY A 66 0.65 2.63 -4.46
N SER A 67 0.13 2.36 -5.65
CA SER A 67 -0.25 3.40 -6.61
C SER A 67 -1.45 2.96 -7.43
N THR A 68 -2.43 3.86 -7.59
CA THR A 68 -3.66 3.57 -8.33
C THR A 68 -4.18 4.81 -9.05
N GLY A 69 -4.89 4.61 -10.14
CA GLY A 69 -5.53 5.65 -10.95
C GLY A 69 -5.20 5.54 -12.43
N VAL A 70 -5.09 6.68 -13.11
CA VAL A 70 -4.79 6.75 -14.55
C VAL A 70 -3.38 6.23 -14.82
N ILE A 71 -3.25 5.31 -15.77
CA ILE A 71 -1.98 4.70 -16.18
C ILE A 71 -1.34 5.49 -17.35
N GLY A 72 -0.01 5.38 -17.51
CA GLY A 72 0.72 6.00 -18.62
C GLY A 72 0.96 7.50 -18.47
N LYS A 73 0.60 8.09 -17.35
CA LYS A 73 0.88 9.48 -17.00
C LYS A 73 1.97 9.54 -15.94
N GLN A 74 2.93 10.45 -16.11
CA GLN A 74 3.99 10.64 -15.12
C GLN A 74 3.43 11.18 -13.81
N LEU A 75 3.98 10.69 -12.69
CA LEU A 75 3.59 11.13 -11.37
C LEU A 75 4.09 12.56 -11.08
N PRO A 76 3.28 13.41 -10.45
CA PRO A 76 3.75 14.69 -9.94
C PRO A 76 4.54 14.46 -8.64
N ILE A 77 5.78 13.99 -8.77
CA ILE A 77 6.58 13.49 -7.64
C ILE A 77 6.77 14.54 -6.54
N ASP A 78 6.94 15.80 -6.90
CA ASP A 78 7.09 16.89 -5.91
C ASP A 78 5.87 16.99 -4.99
N ARG A 79 4.66 16.78 -5.54
CA ARG A 79 3.41 16.80 -4.76
C ARG A 79 3.31 15.58 -3.85
N ILE A 80 3.79 14.43 -4.33
CA ILE A 80 3.79 13.19 -3.53
C ILE A 80 4.76 13.35 -2.36
N VAL A 81 5.97 13.82 -2.60
CA VAL A 81 6.97 14.07 -1.55
C VAL A 81 6.46 15.08 -0.52
N ALA A 82 5.87 16.18 -0.97
CA ALA A 82 5.27 17.17 -0.06
C ALA A 82 4.11 16.56 0.75
N GLY A 83 3.27 15.74 0.11
CA GLY A 83 2.18 15.02 0.77
C GLY A 83 2.67 14.03 1.83
N VAL A 84 3.73 13.28 1.55
CA VAL A 84 4.35 12.34 2.50
C VAL A 84 4.83 13.07 3.76
N LYS A 85 5.53 14.20 3.60
CA LYS A 85 6.00 15.02 4.74
C LYS A 85 4.82 15.55 5.57
N ALA A 86 3.80 16.08 4.92
CA ALA A 86 2.60 16.59 5.61
C ALA A 86 1.80 15.50 6.34
N LEU A 87 1.75 14.28 5.78
CA LEU A 87 1.08 13.14 6.41
C LEU A 87 1.87 12.62 7.62
N ALA A 88 3.20 12.62 7.55
CA ALA A 88 4.04 12.19 8.67
C ALA A 88 3.82 13.05 9.92
N GLU A 89 3.61 14.38 9.75
CA GLU A 89 3.30 15.30 10.85
C GLU A 89 1.91 15.06 11.47
N LYS A 90 0.95 14.57 10.67
CA LYS A 90 -0.45 14.38 11.07
C LYS A 90 -0.80 12.96 11.46
N LYS A 91 0.12 12.02 11.28
CA LYS A 91 -0.19 10.62 11.55
C LYS A 91 -0.55 10.40 13.02
N ASN A 92 -1.59 9.65 13.26
CA ASN A 92 -1.96 9.13 14.57
C ASN A 92 -2.73 7.81 14.41
N ASP A 93 -3.01 7.16 15.52
CA ASP A 93 -3.66 5.85 15.61
C ASP A 93 -5.17 5.90 15.83
N THR A 94 -5.80 7.03 15.51
CA THR A 94 -7.25 7.17 15.67
C THR A 94 -8.02 6.51 14.52
N LEU A 95 -9.22 6.02 14.83
CA LEU A 95 -10.16 5.50 13.84
C LEU A 95 -10.50 6.54 12.75
N ALA A 96 -10.58 7.81 13.13
CA ALA A 96 -10.82 8.91 12.19
C ALA A 96 -9.71 8.99 11.13
N ASN A 97 -8.45 8.89 11.51
CA ASN A 97 -7.33 8.87 10.56
C ASN A 97 -7.32 7.58 9.71
N GLY A 98 -7.69 6.45 10.27
CA GLY A 98 -7.91 5.22 9.49
C GLY A 98 -8.97 5.40 8.41
N THR A 99 -10.08 6.04 8.74
CA THR A 99 -11.16 6.36 7.79
C THR A 99 -10.68 7.32 6.69
N GLU A 100 -9.93 8.36 7.04
CA GLU A 100 -9.36 9.28 6.06
C GLU A 100 -8.34 8.58 5.13
N ALA A 101 -7.54 7.65 5.65
CA ALA A 101 -6.66 6.83 4.83
C ALA A 101 -7.44 5.94 3.85
N ALA A 102 -8.52 5.29 4.32
CA ALA A 102 -9.38 4.46 3.47
C ALA A 102 -10.08 5.29 2.37
N LYS A 103 -10.50 6.51 2.67
CA LYS A 103 -11.04 7.45 1.66
C LYS A 103 -9.98 7.91 0.67
N ALA A 104 -8.75 8.17 1.13
CA ALA A 104 -7.67 8.68 0.29
C ALA A 104 -7.23 7.70 -0.81
N ILE A 105 -7.44 6.39 -0.63
CA ILE A 105 -7.11 5.40 -1.66
C ILE A 105 -8.23 5.19 -2.70
N MET A 106 -9.42 5.73 -2.48
CA MET A 106 -10.55 5.60 -3.39
C MET A 106 -10.28 6.32 -4.73
N THR A 107 -10.88 5.79 -5.78
CA THR A 107 -10.91 6.42 -7.12
C THR A 107 -12.35 6.54 -7.62
N THR A 108 -12.95 5.42 -8.01
CA THR A 108 -14.33 5.32 -8.49
C THR A 108 -15.26 4.68 -7.47
N ASP A 109 -14.76 4.40 -6.29
CA ASP A 109 -15.55 3.84 -5.18
C ASP A 109 -16.62 4.85 -4.70
N THR A 110 -17.77 4.34 -4.29
CA THR A 110 -18.86 5.15 -3.74
C THR A 110 -18.80 5.28 -2.22
N CYS A 111 -18.08 4.38 -1.57
CA CYS A 111 -17.86 4.40 -0.12
C CYS A 111 -16.49 3.77 0.22
N GLU A 112 -15.94 4.20 1.33
CA GLU A 112 -14.75 3.62 1.92
C GLU A 112 -15.01 2.20 2.42
N LYS A 113 -13.97 1.35 2.35
CA LYS A 113 -14.00 -0.03 2.85
C LYS A 113 -12.88 -0.20 3.84
N GLN A 114 -13.24 -0.36 5.10
CA GLN A 114 -12.30 -0.57 6.20
C GLN A 114 -12.90 -1.49 7.25
N ILE A 115 -12.03 -2.19 7.95
CA ILE A 115 -12.39 -3.03 9.09
C ILE A 115 -11.20 -3.10 10.04
N ALA A 116 -11.48 -3.20 11.33
CA ALA A 116 -10.52 -3.58 12.34
C ALA A 116 -11.13 -4.65 13.24
N VAL A 117 -10.34 -5.64 13.61
CA VAL A 117 -10.74 -6.72 14.52
C VAL A 117 -9.64 -7.00 15.53
N GLU A 118 -10.03 -7.39 16.72
CA GLU A 118 -9.14 -7.91 17.75
C GLU A 118 -9.38 -9.41 17.94
N ILE A 119 -8.31 -10.15 18.06
CA ILE A 119 -8.33 -11.59 18.31
C ILE A 119 -7.37 -11.94 19.44
N GLU A 120 -7.68 -13.00 20.20
CA GLU A 120 -6.78 -13.55 21.19
C GLU A 120 -5.90 -14.63 20.58
N VAL A 121 -4.58 -14.44 20.63
CA VAL A 121 -3.59 -15.41 20.13
C VAL A 121 -2.57 -15.68 21.25
N ALA A 122 -2.52 -16.91 21.73
CA ALA A 122 -1.61 -17.34 22.80
C ALA A 122 -1.66 -16.43 24.04
N GLY A 123 -2.88 -16.00 24.43
CA GLY A 123 -3.12 -15.16 25.60
C GLY A 123 -2.70 -13.69 25.42
N LYS A 124 -2.54 -13.24 24.18
CA LYS A 124 -2.26 -11.84 23.84
C LYS A 124 -3.29 -11.36 22.83
N THR A 125 -3.78 -10.15 23.05
CA THR A 125 -4.64 -9.48 22.07
C THR A 125 -3.81 -9.04 20.88
N VAL A 126 -4.29 -9.37 19.69
CA VAL A 126 -3.70 -8.98 18.40
C VAL A 126 -4.75 -8.20 17.64
N THR A 127 -4.35 -7.04 17.13
CA THR A 127 -5.18 -6.20 16.28
C THR A 127 -4.85 -6.44 14.80
N ILE A 128 -5.90 -6.56 13.98
CA ILE A 128 -5.78 -6.65 12.53
C ILE A 128 -6.64 -5.53 11.95
N GLY A 129 -6.00 -4.64 11.19
CA GLY A 129 -6.68 -3.56 10.48
C GLY A 129 -6.62 -3.81 8.97
N GLY A 130 -7.68 -3.44 8.26
CA GLY A 130 -7.72 -3.56 6.81
C GLY A 130 -8.45 -2.41 6.15
N MET A 131 -7.95 -2.00 4.99
CA MET A 131 -8.66 -1.09 4.09
C MET A 131 -8.53 -1.58 2.65
N ALA A 132 -9.54 -1.33 1.84
CA ALA A 132 -9.53 -1.73 0.45
C ALA A 132 -10.23 -0.70 -0.43
N LYS A 133 -9.80 -0.66 -1.69
CA LYS A 133 -10.51 0.00 -2.76
C LYS A 133 -10.95 -1.03 -3.80
N GLY A 134 -12.12 -0.81 -4.35
CA GLY A 134 -12.66 -1.64 -5.44
C GLY A 134 -12.16 -1.19 -6.81
N SER A 135 -12.67 -1.87 -7.84
CA SER A 135 -12.44 -1.57 -9.25
C SER A 135 -13.78 -1.24 -9.91
N GLY A 136 -14.32 -0.06 -9.62
CA GLY A 136 -15.65 0.31 -10.08
C GLY A 136 -15.82 0.45 -11.60
N MET A 137 -14.73 0.51 -12.37
CA MET A 137 -14.78 0.74 -13.82
C MET A 137 -14.66 -0.53 -14.65
N ILE A 138 -14.00 -1.56 -14.16
CA ILE A 138 -13.76 -2.82 -14.89
C ILE A 138 -13.97 -4.02 -13.97
N HIS A 139 -14.33 -5.17 -14.58
CA HIS A 139 -14.41 -6.46 -13.88
C HIS A 139 -13.02 -7.11 -13.86
N PRO A 140 -12.21 -6.90 -12.81
CA PRO A 140 -10.84 -7.34 -12.80
C PRO A 140 -10.75 -8.81 -12.41
N ASN A 141 -9.87 -9.52 -13.06
CA ASN A 141 -9.36 -10.77 -12.51
C ASN A 141 -8.24 -10.46 -11.51
N MET A 142 -8.58 -9.77 -10.41
CA MET A 142 -7.72 -9.33 -9.30
C MET A 142 -6.61 -8.31 -9.64
N CYS A 143 -6.70 -7.62 -10.78
CA CYS A 143 -5.58 -6.76 -11.22
C CYS A 143 -5.70 -5.29 -10.83
N THR A 144 -6.87 -4.80 -10.42
CA THR A 144 -7.12 -3.37 -10.15
C THR A 144 -7.65 -3.06 -8.75
N MET A 145 -7.92 -4.07 -7.95
CA MET A 145 -8.27 -3.93 -6.55
C MET A 145 -7.01 -3.83 -5.70
N LEU A 146 -6.97 -2.89 -4.78
CA LEU A 146 -5.93 -2.79 -3.75
C LEU A 146 -6.54 -3.12 -2.40
N SER A 147 -5.86 -3.97 -1.64
CA SER A 147 -6.21 -4.30 -0.26
C SER A 147 -4.94 -4.22 0.58
N PHE A 148 -5.02 -3.48 1.67
CA PHE A 148 -3.93 -3.31 2.63
C PHE A 148 -4.38 -3.89 3.96
N ILE A 149 -3.63 -4.84 4.48
CA ILE A 149 -3.88 -5.49 5.76
C ILE A 149 -2.67 -5.24 6.65
N THR A 150 -2.91 -4.70 7.84
CA THR A 150 -1.89 -4.42 8.85
C THR A 150 -2.19 -5.19 10.13
N THR A 151 -1.15 -5.54 10.87
CA THR A 151 -1.31 -6.19 12.18
C THR A 151 -0.12 -5.85 13.07
N ASP A 152 -0.34 -5.86 14.39
CA ASP A 152 0.70 -5.79 15.42
C ASP A 152 1.26 -7.17 15.80
N ALA A 153 0.74 -8.25 15.19
CA ALA A 153 1.28 -9.59 15.39
C ALA A 153 2.69 -9.74 14.79
N ALA A 154 3.57 -10.40 15.52
CA ALA A 154 4.88 -10.81 15.00
C ALA A 154 4.72 -12.05 14.11
N ILE A 155 4.47 -11.85 12.82
CA ILE A 155 4.24 -12.92 11.84
C ILE A 155 5.51 -13.10 10.99
N THR A 156 5.94 -14.36 10.79
CA THR A 156 7.05 -14.65 9.89
C THR A 156 6.61 -14.58 8.41
N LYS A 157 7.55 -14.32 7.53
CA LYS A 157 7.30 -14.30 6.08
C LYS A 157 6.74 -15.63 5.58
N GLU A 158 7.24 -16.74 6.11
CA GLU A 158 6.79 -18.08 5.78
C GLU A 158 5.32 -18.28 6.13
N ALA A 159 4.90 -17.82 7.32
CA ALA A 159 3.50 -17.90 7.74
C ALA A 159 2.59 -17.05 6.84
N VAL A 160 3.00 -15.86 6.48
CA VAL A 160 2.25 -15.00 5.54
C VAL A 160 2.13 -15.66 4.16
N SER A 161 3.20 -16.31 3.68
CA SER A 161 3.21 -16.98 2.38
C SER A 161 2.24 -18.17 2.30
N TYR A 162 1.86 -18.75 3.43
CA TYR A 162 0.84 -19.79 3.51
C TYR A 162 -0.59 -19.24 3.39
N THR A 163 -0.78 -17.95 3.53
CA THR A 163 -2.10 -17.33 3.44
C THR A 163 -2.48 -17.17 1.98
N HIS A 164 -3.27 -18.10 1.47
CA HIS A 164 -3.90 -17.98 0.15
C HIS A 164 -5.15 -17.11 0.30
N LEU A 165 -5.07 -15.86 -0.13
CA LEU A 165 -6.24 -15.01 -0.28
C LEU A 165 -7.01 -15.46 -1.53
N THR A 166 -7.99 -16.32 -1.35
CA THR A 166 -9.01 -16.56 -2.37
C THR A 166 -10.14 -15.59 -2.10
N LEU A 167 -10.20 -14.50 -2.86
CA LEU A 167 -11.36 -13.61 -2.83
C LEU A 167 -12.45 -14.22 -3.71
N PRO A 168 -13.70 -14.36 -3.21
CA PRO A 168 -14.80 -14.79 -4.06
C PRO A 168 -15.00 -13.72 -5.17
N THR A 169 -14.80 -14.13 -6.39
CA THR A 169 -15.10 -13.33 -7.59
C THR A 169 -16.50 -13.73 -8.06
N THR A 170 -17.51 -13.19 -7.43
CA THR A 170 -18.90 -13.28 -7.91
C THR A 170 -19.30 -11.97 -8.53
#